data_68e5ae05a61e17f6605b6df91dfde15d
#
_entry.id   68e5ae05a61e17f6605b6df91dfde15d
#
_cell.length_a   1.000
_cell.length_b   1.000
_cell.length_c   1.000
_cell.angle_alpha   90.00
_cell.angle_beta   90.00
_cell.angle_gamma   90.00
#
_symmetry.space_group_name_H-M   'P 1'
#
loop_
_entity.id
_entity.type
_entity.pdbx_description
1 polymer ?
#
loop_
_entity_poly.entity_id
_entity_poly.type
_entity_poly.pdbx_seq_one_letter_code
_entity_poly.pdbx_strand_id
1 'polypeptide(L)'
;MAMLLKNARVIDPQVELDCVCDVLVEDGKIAQVGEGIAAEGAEVKDLTGKVLVPGLVDMHVHLREPGYEFKEDIASGTRAAAHGGFTGVCSMPNTDPVADDGAVIEYVKSRAAEVGKCRVYPSGAITHGLKGEIIAEMGDMVAHGAVAFTDDGKGVQDAGMMRRAMDYGKMFGKVFMAHCQDNSLVGDGQVNEGVVSTRLGMLGWPAAGEELEIARDIQLCELTGCPLHIQHITTAKGLEMVRKAKESGLPVTCEVTPHHLFLTEDALTDAYETNLKVNPPLRTAADAAALIEGVKDGTVDAIVTDHAPHAAWEKAREFELAPFGMTGLETSLGLVLTNLVEPGIIDLSDMVDLMAVAPRDILGLEPVKIAEGSVADITVFDPSVEWTVAVDDFYSKAHNSGFVGCALKGRATDVFVGGEATLCDGAIVE
;
A
#
# COMPACT_ATOMS: atom_id res chain seq x y z
N MET A 1 6.26 -24.74 16.70
CA MET A 1 7.51 -24.47 17.46
C MET A 1 7.28 -23.24 18.34
N ALA A 2 7.93 -23.19 19.51
CA ALA A 2 7.84 -22.02 20.37
C ALA A 2 9.01 -21.07 20.09
N MET A 3 8.73 -19.77 19.99
CA MET A 3 9.73 -18.71 19.81
C MET A 3 9.47 -17.58 20.81
N LEU A 4 10.52 -17.17 21.51
CA LEU A 4 10.46 -16.08 22.47
C LEU A 4 11.23 -14.86 21.95
N LEU A 5 10.48 -13.82 21.59
CA LEU A 5 10.97 -12.52 21.15
C LEU A 5 11.16 -11.64 22.38
N LYS A 6 12.40 -11.29 22.73
CA LYS A 6 12.75 -10.65 24.01
C LYS A 6 13.16 -9.18 23.84
N ASN A 7 12.84 -8.39 24.86
CA ASN A 7 13.37 -7.05 25.06
C ASN A 7 13.02 -6.05 23.93
N ALA A 8 12.01 -6.32 23.10
CA ALA A 8 11.56 -5.38 22.10
C ALA A 8 10.75 -4.24 22.74
N ARG A 9 10.83 -3.03 22.20
CA ARG A 9 9.76 -2.05 22.41
C ARG A 9 8.55 -2.48 21.60
N VAL A 10 7.53 -2.97 22.25
CA VAL A 10 6.29 -3.46 21.62
C VAL A 10 5.30 -2.32 21.56
N ILE A 11 4.79 -2.04 20.34
CA ILE A 11 3.81 -0.97 20.11
C ILE A 11 2.61 -1.55 19.38
N ASP A 12 1.42 -1.40 19.99
CA ASP A 12 0.14 -1.74 19.38
C ASP A 12 -0.97 -0.83 19.94
N PRO A 13 -1.42 0.17 19.16
CA PRO A 13 -2.46 1.10 19.58
C PRO A 13 -3.81 0.42 19.86
N GLN A 14 -4.10 -0.72 19.23
CA GLN A 14 -5.36 -1.43 19.41
C GLN A 14 -5.57 -1.99 20.84
N VAL A 15 -4.47 -2.15 21.58
CA VAL A 15 -4.45 -2.69 22.96
C VAL A 15 -3.72 -1.75 23.93
N GLU A 16 -3.51 -0.50 23.53
CA GLU A 16 -2.83 0.55 24.33
C GLU A 16 -1.44 0.11 24.83
N LEU A 17 -0.69 -0.61 23.99
CA LEU A 17 0.62 -1.17 24.33
C LEU A 17 1.74 -0.31 23.75
N ASP A 18 2.61 0.22 24.60
CA ASP A 18 3.90 0.84 24.25
C ASP A 18 4.86 0.67 25.42
N CYS A 19 5.53 -0.48 25.45
CA CYS A 19 6.52 -0.77 26.49
C CYS A 19 7.57 -1.76 26.01
N VAL A 20 8.67 -1.86 26.75
CA VAL A 20 9.66 -2.92 26.51
C VAL A 20 9.18 -4.19 27.21
N CYS A 21 8.89 -5.22 26.42
CA CYS A 21 8.44 -6.52 26.94
C CYS A 21 8.85 -7.68 26.02
N ASP A 22 8.49 -8.89 26.44
CA ASP A 22 8.71 -10.11 25.69
C ASP A 22 7.40 -10.57 25.05
N VAL A 23 7.50 -11.24 23.89
CA VAL A 23 6.37 -11.85 23.18
C VAL A 23 6.72 -13.32 22.92
N LEU A 24 5.92 -14.23 23.47
CA LEU A 24 6.01 -15.66 23.19
C LEU A 24 5.06 -16.04 22.08
N VAL A 25 5.60 -16.69 21.05
CA VAL A 25 4.83 -17.24 19.93
C VAL A 25 4.87 -18.75 19.99
N GLU A 26 3.68 -19.38 19.97
CA GLU A 26 3.52 -20.83 19.92
C GLU A 26 2.44 -21.20 18.90
N ASP A 27 2.72 -22.21 18.07
CA ASP A 27 1.77 -22.75 17.08
C ASP A 27 1.10 -21.67 16.21
N GLY A 28 1.89 -20.67 15.79
CA GLY A 28 1.44 -19.61 14.89
C GLY A 28 0.65 -18.50 15.57
N LYS A 29 0.56 -18.49 16.90
CA LYS A 29 -0.17 -17.50 17.68
C LYS A 29 0.69 -16.89 18.77
N ILE A 30 0.31 -15.70 19.21
CA ILE A 30 0.87 -15.07 20.39
C ILE A 30 0.33 -15.82 21.62
N ALA A 31 1.20 -16.48 22.35
CA ALA A 31 0.85 -17.26 23.54
C ALA A 31 0.89 -16.41 24.81
N GLN A 32 1.84 -15.46 24.90
CA GLN A 32 1.98 -14.58 26.06
C GLN A 32 2.66 -13.27 25.66
N VAL A 33 2.28 -12.19 26.32
CA VAL A 33 2.94 -10.86 26.23
C VAL A 33 3.21 -10.36 27.65
N GLY A 34 4.43 -9.92 27.95
CA GLY A 34 4.78 -9.42 29.28
C GLY A 34 6.28 -9.36 29.51
N GLU A 35 6.69 -8.94 30.71
CA GLU A 35 8.09 -8.86 31.10
C GLU A 35 8.60 -10.20 31.65
N GLY A 36 9.85 -10.57 31.28
CA GLY A 36 10.58 -11.69 31.90
C GLY A 36 9.94 -13.04 31.64
N ILE A 37 9.34 -13.26 30.49
CA ILE A 37 8.74 -14.53 30.11
C ILE A 37 9.83 -15.62 30.08
N ALA A 38 9.54 -16.73 30.76
CA ALA A 38 10.36 -17.94 30.73
C ALA A 38 9.67 -19.00 29.88
N ALA A 39 10.29 -19.38 28.77
CA ALA A 39 9.79 -20.41 27.87
C ALA A 39 10.86 -21.47 27.66
N GLU A 40 10.77 -22.58 28.46
CA GLU A 40 11.72 -23.66 28.38
C GLU A 40 11.60 -24.39 27.04
N GLY A 41 12.72 -24.48 26.31
CA GLY A 41 12.78 -25.13 24.99
C GLY A 41 12.33 -24.26 23.80
N ALA A 42 11.93 -23.01 24.03
CA ALA A 42 11.67 -22.07 22.95
C ALA A 42 13.00 -21.57 22.35
N GLU A 43 12.97 -21.30 21.05
CA GLU A 43 14.00 -20.49 20.40
C GLU A 43 13.92 -19.06 20.94
N VAL A 44 15.04 -18.47 21.34
CA VAL A 44 15.07 -17.13 21.92
C VAL A 44 15.75 -16.17 20.95
N LYS A 45 15.05 -15.09 20.60
CA LYS A 45 15.60 -13.99 19.80
C LYS A 45 15.60 -12.70 20.63
N ASP A 46 16.79 -12.14 20.85
CA ASP A 46 16.94 -10.85 21.54
C ASP A 46 16.73 -9.69 20.56
N LEU A 47 15.75 -8.86 20.84
CA LEU A 47 15.35 -7.70 20.05
C LEU A 47 15.64 -6.37 20.76
N THR A 48 16.62 -6.35 21.66
CA THR A 48 17.04 -5.14 22.37
C THR A 48 17.32 -4.00 21.39
N GLY A 49 16.66 -2.86 21.58
CA GLY A 49 16.77 -1.67 20.72
C GLY A 49 15.89 -1.69 19.47
N LYS A 50 15.22 -2.80 19.19
CA LYS A 50 14.27 -2.92 18.08
C LYS A 50 12.83 -2.64 18.54
N VAL A 51 11.99 -2.34 17.55
CA VAL A 51 10.54 -2.12 17.71
C VAL A 51 9.79 -3.30 17.11
N LEU A 52 8.82 -3.84 17.85
CA LEU A 52 7.94 -4.92 17.43
C LEU A 52 6.50 -4.37 17.35
N VAL A 53 5.84 -4.58 16.21
CA VAL A 53 4.50 -4.09 15.93
C VAL A 53 3.64 -5.18 15.29
N PRO A 54 2.29 -5.03 15.29
CA PRO A 54 1.44 -5.84 14.42
C PRO A 54 1.94 -5.78 12.98
N GLY A 55 1.87 -6.90 12.28
CA GLY A 55 2.39 -6.99 10.92
C GLY A 55 1.84 -5.92 9.98
N LEU A 56 2.72 -5.20 9.29
CA LEU A 56 2.35 -4.17 8.34
C LEU A 56 1.55 -4.76 7.18
N VAL A 57 0.60 -4.00 6.65
CA VAL A 57 -0.20 -4.35 5.46
C VAL A 57 -0.18 -3.22 4.46
N ASP A 58 0.16 -3.54 3.22
CA ASP A 58 0.03 -2.62 2.10
C ASP A 58 -1.22 -2.94 1.29
N MET A 59 -2.16 -2.02 1.26
CA MET A 59 -3.43 -2.26 0.59
C MET A 59 -3.45 -1.85 -0.89
N HIS A 60 -2.29 -1.49 -1.47
CA HIS A 60 -2.19 -1.08 -2.87
C HIS A 60 -0.86 -1.54 -3.51
N VAL A 61 -0.88 -2.73 -4.13
CA VAL A 61 0.32 -3.36 -4.70
C VAL A 61 0.01 -4.03 -6.05
N HIS A 62 0.90 -3.91 -7.03
CA HIS A 62 0.82 -4.60 -8.32
C HIS A 62 1.77 -5.79 -8.37
N LEU A 63 1.26 -7.00 -8.14
CA LEU A 63 2.06 -8.23 -8.22
C LEU A 63 2.25 -8.75 -9.65
N ARG A 64 1.56 -8.17 -10.63
CA ARG A 64 1.71 -8.42 -12.07
C ARG A 64 1.38 -9.84 -12.55
N GLU A 65 1.25 -10.81 -11.68
CA GLU A 65 0.88 -12.19 -11.98
C GLU A 65 -0.63 -12.39 -11.71
N PRO A 66 -1.37 -12.96 -12.67
CA PRO A 66 -0.94 -13.55 -13.95
C PRO A 66 -0.68 -12.53 -15.08
N GLY A 67 0.15 -12.92 -16.05
CA GLY A 67 0.27 -12.33 -17.37
C GLY A 67 1.41 -11.34 -17.60
N TYR A 68 1.96 -10.76 -16.54
CA TYR A 68 3.06 -9.80 -16.63
C TYR A 68 4.26 -10.18 -15.74
N GLU A 69 4.51 -11.49 -15.58
CA GLU A 69 5.54 -12.06 -14.70
C GLU A 69 6.97 -11.61 -15.05
N PHE A 70 7.16 -11.06 -16.24
CA PHE A 70 8.42 -10.45 -16.65
C PHE A 70 8.71 -9.12 -15.96
N LYS A 71 7.68 -8.46 -15.37
CA LYS A 71 7.83 -7.23 -14.58
C LYS A 71 7.98 -7.56 -13.10
N GLU A 72 7.10 -8.42 -12.59
CA GLU A 72 7.03 -8.91 -11.23
C GLU A 72 6.21 -10.19 -11.20
N ASP A 73 6.37 -11.02 -10.18
CA ASP A 73 5.46 -12.13 -9.89
C ASP A 73 5.14 -12.20 -8.39
N ILE A 74 4.21 -13.06 -8.02
CA ILE A 74 3.79 -13.22 -6.62
C ILE A 74 4.97 -13.64 -5.74
N ALA A 75 5.89 -14.46 -6.22
CA ALA A 75 7.05 -14.91 -5.45
C ALA A 75 8.00 -13.75 -5.14
N SER A 76 8.42 -12.97 -6.15
CA SER A 76 9.34 -11.86 -5.96
C SER A 76 8.69 -10.66 -5.27
N GLY A 77 7.44 -10.31 -5.64
CA GLY A 77 6.72 -9.21 -5.01
C GLY A 77 6.45 -9.47 -3.51
N THR A 78 6.14 -10.71 -3.12
CA THR A 78 5.97 -11.05 -1.68
C THR A 78 7.30 -11.11 -0.93
N ARG A 79 8.43 -11.44 -1.58
CA ARG A 79 9.78 -11.28 -1.01
C ARG A 79 10.10 -9.80 -0.76
N ALA A 80 9.82 -8.94 -1.73
CA ALA A 80 9.97 -7.50 -1.59
C ALA A 80 9.08 -6.95 -0.46
N ALA A 81 7.86 -7.43 -0.34
CA ALA A 81 6.95 -7.07 0.74
C ALA A 81 7.53 -7.48 2.12
N ALA A 82 7.94 -8.73 2.29
CA ALA A 82 8.55 -9.20 3.53
C ALA A 82 9.83 -8.43 3.87
N HIS A 83 10.70 -8.13 2.88
CA HIS A 83 11.90 -7.32 3.07
C HIS A 83 11.56 -5.87 3.49
N GLY A 84 10.47 -5.31 2.98
CA GLY A 84 9.93 -4.01 3.39
C GLY A 84 9.23 -4.01 4.75
N GLY A 85 9.04 -5.18 5.39
CA GLY A 85 8.38 -5.30 6.69
C GLY A 85 6.89 -5.67 6.62
N PHE A 86 6.35 -5.96 5.44
CA PHE A 86 4.93 -6.27 5.28
C PHE A 86 4.64 -7.76 5.49
N THR A 87 3.62 -8.03 6.30
CA THR A 87 3.05 -9.38 6.51
C THR A 87 1.89 -9.68 5.59
N GLY A 88 1.38 -8.67 4.89
CA GLY A 88 0.28 -8.80 3.95
C GLY A 88 0.25 -7.69 2.91
N VAL A 89 -0.25 -8.01 1.72
CA VAL A 89 -0.43 -7.06 0.62
C VAL A 89 -1.78 -7.28 -0.06
N CYS A 90 -2.44 -6.19 -0.49
CA CYS A 90 -3.62 -6.28 -1.35
C CYS A 90 -3.20 -6.08 -2.81
N SER A 91 -3.40 -7.11 -3.63
CA SER A 91 -3.03 -7.06 -5.05
C SER A 91 -4.11 -6.43 -5.92
N MET A 92 -3.70 -5.50 -6.79
CA MET A 92 -4.58 -4.83 -7.75
C MET A 92 -4.99 -5.76 -8.89
N PRO A 93 -6.20 -5.57 -9.49
CA PRO A 93 -6.80 -6.52 -10.43
C PRO A 93 -6.30 -6.38 -11.88
N ASN A 94 -5.41 -5.43 -12.17
CA ASN A 94 -4.95 -5.09 -13.53
C ASN A 94 -3.89 -6.06 -14.08
N THR A 95 -4.20 -7.32 -14.02
CA THR A 95 -3.44 -8.47 -14.54
C THR A 95 -3.93 -8.89 -15.94
N ASP A 96 -3.36 -9.94 -16.54
CA ASP A 96 -3.80 -10.53 -17.81
C ASP A 96 -3.88 -12.07 -17.70
N PRO A 97 -5.08 -12.65 -17.58
CA PRO A 97 -6.39 -11.97 -17.56
C PRO A 97 -6.58 -11.05 -16.34
N VAL A 98 -7.46 -10.04 -16.51
CA VAL A 98 -7.88 -9.16 -15.41
C VAL A 98 -8.56 -10.00 -14.32
N ALA A 99 -8.37 -9.64 -13.05
CA ALA A 99 -9.06 -10.30 -11.94
C ALA A 99 -10.51 -9.80 -11.83
N ASP A 100 -11.35 -10.19 -12.79
CA ASP A 100 -12.76 -9.80 -12.92
C ASP A 100 -13.74 -10.96 -12.76
N ASP A 101 -13.22 -12.14 -12.41
CA ASP A 101 -13.98 -13.34 -12.04
C ASP A 101 -13.30 -14.14 -10.91
N GLY A 102 -14.00 -15.12 -10.35
CA GLY A 102 -13.51 -15.93 -9.25
C GLY A 102 -12.33 -16.84 -9.62
N ALA A 103 -12.15 -17.22 -10.88
CA ALA A 103 -11.07 -18.11 -11.28
C ALA A 103 -9.70 -17.41 -11.17
N VAL A 104 -9.61 -16.13 -11.54
CA VAL A 104 -8.38 -15.35 -11.39
C VAL A 104 -8.10 -15.05 -9.91
N ILE A 105 -9.12 -14.72 -9.11
CA ILE A 105 -8.98 -14.55 -7.66
C ILE A 105 -8.43 -15.83 -7.00
N GLU A 106 -8.99 -16.98 -7.33
CA GLU A 106 -8.52 -18.29 -6.81
C GLU A 106 -7.09 -18.61 -7.26
N TYR A 107 -6.75 -18.28 -8.51
CA TYR A 107 -5.38 -18.45 -9.01
C TYR A 107 -4.37 -17.65 -8.16
N VAL A 108 -4.63 -16.35 -7.94
CA VAL A 108 -3.75 -15.48 -7.15
C VAL A 108 -3.57 -16.01 -5.73
N LYS A 109 -4.65 -16.43 -5.07
CA LYS A 109 -4.60 -17.01 -3.71
C LYS A 109 -3.83 -18.31 -3.66
N SER A 110 -4.12 -19.24 -4.58
CA SER A 110 -3.44 -20.53 -4.65
C SER A 110 -1.95 -20.37 -4.91
N ARG A 111 -1.60 -19.46 -5.83
CA ARG A 111 -0.20 -19.16 -6.12
C ARG A 111 0.51 -18.50 -4.93
N ALA A 112 -0.14 -17.56 -4.25
CA ALA A 112 0.39 -16.96 -3.04
C ALA A 112 0.58 -17.96 -1.89
N ALA A 113 -0.32 -18.93 -1.75
CA ALA A 113 -0.18 -20.00 -0.77
C ALA A 113 1.02 -20.93 -1.05
N GLU A 114 1.38 -21.09 -2.33
CA GLU A 114 2.50 -21.95 -2.75
C GLU A 114 3.87 -21.27 -2.57
N VAL A 115 3.98 -19.98 -2.94
CA VAL A 115 5.29 -19.30 -3.08
C VAL A 115 5.42 -18.02 -2.25
N GLY A 116 4.35 -17.55 -1.63
CA GLY A 116 4.30 -16.25 -0.97
C GLY A 116 5.12 -16.19 0.33
N LYS A 117 5.77 -15.05 0.56
CA LYS A 117 6.48 -14.72 1.81
C LYS A 117 5.65 -13.79 2.71
N CYS A 118 4.49 -13.32 2.22
CA CYS A 118 3.48 -12.63 3.01
C CYS A 118 2.09 -13.05 2.52
N ARG A 119 1.05 -12.64 3.26
CA ARG A 119 -0.33 -12.89 2.83
C ARG A 119 -0.67 -12.03 1.61
N VAL A 120 -1.40 -12.60 0.65
CA VAL A 120 -1.91 -11.87 -0.50
C VAL A 120 -3.44 -11.85 -0.44
N TYR A 121 -4.00 -10.65 -0.43
CA TYR A 121 -5.42 -10.36 -0.42
C TYR A 121 -5.81 -9.79 -1.78
N PRO A 122 -6.36 -10.56 -2.71
CA PRO A 122 -6.69 -10.03 -4.03
C PRO A 122 -7.88 -9.07 -3.98
N SER A 123 -7.79 -7.95 -4.70
CA SER A 123 -8.95 -7.15 -5.08
C SER A 123 -9.53 -7.65 -6.40
N GLY A 124 -10.84 -7.46 -6.61
CA GLY A 124 -11.51 -7.74 -7.86
C GLY A 124 -11.78 -6.47 -8.66
N ALA A 125 -11.89 -6.60 -9.98
CA ALA A 125 -12.28 -5.49 -10.83
C ALA A 125 -13.73 -5.05 -10.58
N ILE A 126 -14.01 -3.76 -10.72
CA ILE A 126 -15.38 -3.22 -10.73
C ILE A 126 -16.07 -3.59 -12.03
N THR A 127 -15.33 -3.49 -13.15
CA THR A 127 -15.88 -3.74 -14.48
C THR A 127 -15.07 -4.78 -15.26
N HIS A 128 -15.76 -5.55 -16.12
CA HIS A 128 -15.11 -6.56 -16.96
C HIS A 128 -13.97 -5.94 -17.80
N GLY A 129 -12.79 -6.54 -17.67
CA GLY A 129 -11.59 -6.12 -18.37
C GLY A 129 -11.15 -4.69 -18.06
N LEU A 130 -11.63 -4.09 -16.97
CA LEU A 130 -11.38 -2.67 -16.60
C LEU A 130 -11.81 -1.70 -17.71
N LYS A 131 -12.95 -1.98 -18.37
CA LYS A 131 -13.43 -1.20 -19.54
C LYS A 131 -14.50 -0.18 -19.21
N GLY A 132 -15.05 -0.20 -17.99
CA GLY A 132 -16.13 0.70 -17.59
C GLY A 132 -17.49 0.43 -18.25
N GLU A 133 -17.68 -0.70 -18.92
CA GLU A 133 -18.87 -0.99 -19.75
C GLU A 133 -19.85 -1.95 -19.07
N ILE A 134 -19.36 -3.00 -18.43
CA ILE A 134 -20.14 -4.07 -17.82
C ILE A 134 -19.60 -4.34 -16.43
N ILE A 135 -20.47 -4.47 -15.42
CA ILE A 135 -20.08 -4.83 -14.05
C ILE A 135 -19.49 -6.24 -14.05
N ALA A 136 -18.37 -6.41 -13.32
CA ALA A 136 -17.70 -7.70 -13.15
C ALA A 136 -18.49 -8.64 -12.21
N GLU A 137 -18.07 -9.91 -12.14
CA GLU A 137 -18.73 -10.96 -11.36
C GLU A 137 -18.41 -10.85 -9.85
N MET A 138 -18.79 -9.69 -9.22
CA MET A 138 -18.44 -9.34 -7.84
C MET A 138 -18.78 -10.44 -6.83
N GLY A 139 -19.96 -11.05 -6.95
CA GLY A 139 -20.38 -12.11 -6.04
C GLY A 139 -19.52 -13.35 -6.14
N ASP A 140 -19.11 -13.73 -7.34
CA ASP A 140 -18.19 -14.84 -7.58
C ASP A 140 -16.79 -14.53 -7.03
N MET A 141 -16.27 -13.33 -7.31
CA MET A 141 -14.97 -12.90 -6.77
C MET A 141 -14.94 -12.90 -5.25
N VAL A 142 -15.98 -12.42 -4.57
CA VAL A 142 -16.06 -12.46 -3.09
C VAL A 142 -16.12 -13.89 -2.57
N ALA A 143 -16.87 -14.77 -3.23
CA ALA A 143 -16.93 -16.19 -2.85
C ALA A 143 -15.55 -16.86 -2.92
N HIS A 144 -14.67 -16.42 -3.82
CA HIS A 144 -13.28 -16.89 -3.96
C HIS A 144 -12.28 -16.08 -3.12
N GLY A 145 -12.70 -15.00 -2.45
CA GLY A 145 -11.92 -14.30 -1.45
C GLY A 145 -11.39 -12.94 -1.85
N ALA A 146 -11.99 -12.26 -2.83
CA ALA A 146 -11.73 -10.86 -3.09
C ALA A 146 -12.10 -10.00 -1.86
N VAL A 147 -11.21 -9.08 -1.49
CA VAL A 147 -11.36 -8.24 -0.28
C VAL A 147 -11.89 -6.85 -0.58
N ALA A 148 -11.73 -6.35 -1.79
CA ALA A 148 -12.13 -5.03 -2.26
C ALA A 148 -12.45 -5.06 -3.75
N PHE A 149 -13.01 -3.96 -4.28
CA PHE A 149 -13.25 -3.77 -5.71
C PHE A 149 -12.59 -2.50 -6.22
N THR A 150 -11.89 -2.57 -7.35
CA THR A 150 -11.25 -1.41 -7.98
C THR A 150 -11.06 -1.63 -9.48
N ASP A 151 -11.15 -0.54 -10.26
CA ASP A 151 -10.64 -0.51 -11.64
C ASP A 151 -9.32 0.28 -11.70
N ASP A 152 -8.42 -0.03 -10.75
CA ASP A 152 -7.15 0.67 -10.60
C ASP A 152 -6.35 0.81 -11.89
N GLY A 153 -5.78 2.01 -12.07
CA GLY A 153 -5.04 2.44 -13.25
C GLY A 153 -5.93 2.87 -14.44
N LYS A 154 -7.27 2.80 -14.31
CA LYS A 154 -8.23 3.19 -15.37
C LYS A 154 -9.31 4.14 -14.87
N GLY A 155 -9.84 3.91 -13.65
CA GLY A 155 -11.04 4.55 -13.14
C GLY A 155 -12.32 4.17 -13.90
N VAL A 156 -13.47 4.24 -13.26
CA VAL A 156 -14.76 4.01 -13.90
C VAL A 156 -15.31 5.36 -14.40
N GLN A 157 -15.19 5.63 -15.69
CA GLN A 157 -15.49 6.96 -16.27
C GLN A 157 -16.98 7.33 -16.28
N ASP A 158 -17.87 6.35 -16.46
CA ASP A 158 -19.31 6.59 -16.46
C ASP A 158 -19.89 6.59 -15.04
N ALA A 159 -20.38 7.75 -14.58
CA ALA A 159 -20.98 7.90 -13.26
C ALA A 159 -22.18 6.96 -13.02
N GLY A 160 -22.97 6.67 -14.07
CA GLY A 160 -24.09 5.75 -14.00
C GLY A 160 -23.63 4.29 -13.83
N MET A 161 -22.50 3.92 -14.44
CA MET A 161 -21.87 2.61 -14.26
C MET A 161 -21.34 2.49 -12.82
N MET A 162 -20.56 3.45 -12.34
CA MET A 162 -20.01 3.46 -10.98
C MET A 162 -21.13 3.37 -9.93
N ARG A 163 -22.20 4.18 -10.09
CA ARG A 163 -23.38 4.09 -9.23
C ARG A 163 -23.99 2.70 -9.19
N ARG A 164 -24.24 2.08 -10.36
CA ARG A 164 -24.81 0.71 -10.41
C ARG A 164 -23.89 -0.32 -9.77
N ALA A 165 -22.59 -0.20 -9.98
CA ALA A 165 -21.59 -1.06 -9.37
C ALA A 165 -21.60 -0.91 -7.85
N MET A 166 -21.62 0.31 -7.32
CA MET A 166 -21.69 0.57 -5.87
C MET A 166 -23.02 0.08 -5.26
N ASP A 167 -24.17 0.33 -5.92
CA ASP A 167 -25.48 -0.16 -5.46
C ASP A 167 -25.53 -1.68 -5.41
N TYR A 168 -24.90 -2.38 -6.35
CA TYR A 168 -24.82 -3.84 -6.37
C TYR A 168 -23.77 -4.35 -5.38
N GLY A 169 -22.55 -3.80 -5.44
CA GLY A 169 -21.40 -4.32 -4.71
C GLY A 169 -21.49 -4.12 -3.19
N LYS A 170 -22.21 -3.08 -2.71
CA LYS A 170 -22.37 -2.82 -1.26
C LYS A 170 -23.00 -4.00 -0.49
N MET A 171 -23.79 -4.84 -1.15
CA MET A 171 -24.39 -6.02 -0.51
C MET A 171 -23.37 -7.04 -0.02
N PHE A 172 -22.14 -7.00 -0.56
CA PHE A 172 -21.05 -7.90 -0.18
C PHE A 172 -20.22 -7.35 0.99
N GLY A 173 -20.49 -6.11 1.46
CA GLY A 173 -19.75 -5.49 2.56
C GLY A 173 -18.28 -5.22 2.25
N LYS A 174 -17.94 -5.03 0.97
CA LYS A 174 -16.57 -4.73 0.54
C LYS A 174 -16.43 -3.28 0.14
N VAL A 175 -15.25 -2.72 0.39
CA VAL A 175 -14.89 -1.34 0.02
C VAL A 175 -14.70 -1.22 -1.49
N PHE A 176 -15.14 -0.09 -2.06
CA PHE A 176 -14.81 0.32 -3.43
C PHE A 176 -13.60 1.26 -3.34
N MET A 177 -12.51 0.88 -3.99
CA MET A 177 -11.29 1.67 -4.04
C MET A 177 -11.23 2.37 -5.41
N ALA A 178 -11.23 3.70 -5.40
CA ALA A 178 -11.32 4.50 -6.61
C ALA A 178 -9.97 5.10 -7.00
N HIS A 179 -9.43 4.67 -8.15
CA HIS A 179 -8.37 5.38 -8.85
C HIS A 179 -9.02 6.56 -9.60
N CYS A 180 -8.91 7.75 -9.03
CA CYS A 180 -9.63 8.92 -9.51
C CYS A 180 -8.89 9.60 -10.67
N GLN A 181 -9.42 9.43 -11.89
CA GLN A 181 -8.82 9.98 -13.11
C GLN A 181 -9.90 10.23 -14.17
N ASP A 182 -10.31 11.47 -14.36
CA ASP A 182 -11.17 11.84 -15.49
C ASP A 182 -10.36 11.85 -16.79
N ASN A 183 -10.51 10.81 -17.61
CA ASN A 183 -9.76 10.63 -18.84
C ASN A 183 -10.03 11.73 -19.88
N SER A 184 -11.17 12.41 -19.81
CA SER A 184 -11.49 13.51 -20.74
C SER A 184 -10.67 14.77 -20.47
N LEU A 185 -10.19 14.94 -19.22
CA LEU A 185 -9.33 16.05 -18.81
C LEU A 185 -7.85 15.67 -18.86
N VAL A 186 -7.52 14.46 -18.43
CA VAL A 186 -6.15 13.99 -18.35
C VAL A 186 -5.55 13.75 -19.75
N GLY A 187 -6.33 13.16 -20.67
CA GLY A 187 -5.87 12.83 -22.01
C GLY A 187 -4.57 12.03 -22.00
N ASP A 188 -3.59 12.47 -22.76
CA ASP A 188 -2.24 11.89 -22.84
C ASP A 188 -1.24 12.58 -21.88
N GLY A 189 -1.71 13.19 -20.78
CA GLY A 189 -0.88 13.86 -19.78
C GLY A 189 0.17 12.94 -19.19
N GLN A 190 1.40 13.45 -19.04
CA GLN A 190 2.57 12.68 -18.62
C GLN A 190 3.06 13.07 -17.23
N VAL A 191 2.88 14.33 -16.86
CA VAL A 191 3.37 14.96 -15.64
C VAL A 191 2.34 15.98 -15.16
N ASN A 192 2.43 16.46 -13.93
CA ASN A 192 1.54 17.50 -13.43
C ASN A 192 1.49 18.72 -14.37
N GLU A 193 0.27 19.20 -14.67
CA GLU A 193 0.11 20.39 -15.48
C GLU A 193 0.55 21.63 -14.69
N GLY A 194 1.54 22.35 -15.22
CA GLY A 194 2.06 23.53 -14.55
C GLY A 194 3.34 24.07 -15.16
N VAL A 195 4.14 24.70 -14.32
CA VAL A 195 5.41 25.32 -14.74
C VAL A 195 6.40 24.26 -15.21
N VAL A 196 6.48 23.11 -14.52
CA VAL A 196 7.43 22.04 -14.84
C VAL A 196 7.09 21.38 -16.18
N SER A 197 5.83 21.02 -16.41
CA SER A 197 5.39 20.43 -17.68
C SER A 197 5.67 21.38 -18.87
N THR A 198 5.40 22.68 -18.68
CA THR A 198 5.68 23.70 -19.70
C THR A 198 7.18 23.84 -19.97
N ARG A 199 8.00 23.88 -18.91
CA ARG A 199 9.47 23.96 -19.02
C ARG A 199 10.06 22.78 -19.78
N LEU A 200 9.57 21.57 -19.49
CA LEU A 200 10.04 20.33 -20.10
C LEU A 200 9.39 20.02 -21.46
N GLY A 201 8.39 20.79 -21.87
CA GLY A 201 7.66 20.56 -23.13
C GLY A 201 6.81 19.30 -23.11
N MET A 202 6.40 18.84 -21.90
CA MET A 202 5.59 17.64 -21.70
C MET A 202 4.10 17.96 -21.63
N LEU A 203 3.27 17.01 -22.04
CA LEU A 203 1.82 17.11 -21.85
C LEU A 203 1.48 17.10 -20.36
N GLY A 204 0.75 18.12 -19.93
CA GLY A 204 0.33 18.26 -18.55
C GLY A 204 -0.89 17.41 -18.23
N TRP A 205 -0.93 16.90 -17.00
CA TRP A 205 -2.07 16.27 -16.39
C TRP A 205 -2.67 17.23 -15.36
N PRO A 206 -3.83 17.85 -15.63
CA PRO A 206 -4.42 18.81 -14.71
C PRO A 206 -4.90 18.15 -13.43
N ALA A 207 -4.64 18.78 -12.27
CA ALA A 207 -5.12 18.34 -10.97
C ALA A 207 -6.64 18.13 -10.94
N ALA A 208 -7.38 18.95 -11.71
CA ALA A 208 -8.82 18.83 -11.87
C ALA A 208 -9.28 17.46 -12.39
N GLY A 209 -8.43 16.70 -13.11
CA GLY A 209 -8.75 15.35 -13.57
C GLY A 209 -8.93 14.37 -12.42
N GLU A 210 -8.16 14.49 -11.35
CA GLU A 210 -8.32 13.73 -10.11
C GLU A 210 -9.48 14.29 -9.27
N GLU A 211 -9.48 15.59 -9.02
CA GLU A 211 -10.43 16.26 -8.13
C GLU A 211 -11.90 16.09 -8.54
N LEU A 212 -12.21 16.11 -9.83
CA LEU A 212 -13.58 15.94 -10.30
C LEU A 212 -14.10 14.51 -10.11
N GLU A 213 -13.25 13.52 -10.29
CA GLU A 213 -13.66 12.14 -10.05
C GLU A 213 -13.80 11.86 -8.55
N ILE A 214 -12.91 12.40 -7.70
CA ILE A 214 -13.07 12.35 -6.24
C ILE A 214 -14.44 12.96 -5.84
N ALA A 215 -14.77 14.16 -6.34
CA ALA A 215 -16.04 14.82 -6.03
C ALA A 215 -17.25 14.00 -6.48
N ARG A 216 -17.18 13.38 -7.67
CA ARG A 216 -18.22 12.50 -8.22
C ARG A 216 -18.42 11.28 -7.31
N ASP A 217 -17.33 10.60 -6.95
CA ASP A 217 -17.42 9.34 -6.22
C ASP A 217 -17.83 9.54 -4.76
N ILE A 218 -17.46 10.66 -4.14
CA ILE A 218 -18.00 11.05 -2.83
C ILE A 218 -19.53 11.26 -2.90
N GLN A 219 -20.05 11.91 -3.95
CA GLN A 219 -21.50 12.08 -4.14
C GLN A 219 -22.20 10.73 -4.36
N LEU A 220 -21.56 9.80 -5.08
CA LEU A 220 -22.09 8.45 -5.26
C LEU A 220 -22.03 7.63 -3.97
N CYS A 221 -21.00 7.79 -3.15
CA CYS A 221 -20.93 7.21 -1.81
C CYS A 221 -22.10 7.71 -0.93
N GLU A 222 -22.36 9.03 -0.92
CA GLU A 222 -23.50 9.60 -0.19
C GLU A 222 -24.82 9.04 -0.70
N LEU A 223 -25.01 8.95 -2.02
CA LEU A 223 -26.24 8.46 -2.65
C LEU A 223 -26.51 6.97 -2.36
N THR A 224 -25.47 6.14 -2.41
CA THR A 224 -25.58 4.67 -2.33
C THR A 224 -25.38 4.11 -0.92
N GLY A 225 -24.63 4.83 -0.07
CA GLY A 225 -24.15 4.36 1.23
C GLY A 225 -23.09 3.25 1.12
N CYS A 226 -22.45 3.10 -0.06
CA CYS A 226 -21.37 2.14 -0.26
C CYS A 226 -20.06 2.70 0.27
N PRO A 227 -19.27 1.95 1.08
CA PRO A 227 -17.95 2.40 1.51
C PRO A 227 -17.03 2.71 0.32
N LEU A 228 -16.40 3.87 0.36
CA LEU A 228 -15.51 4.37 -0.68
C LEU A 228 -14.12 4.64 -0.09
N HIS A 229 -13.09 4.19 -0.80
CA HIS A 229 -11.70 4.51 -0.51
C HIS A 229 -11.06 5.20 -1.70
N ILE A 230 -10.52 6.40 -1.50
CA ILE A 230 -9.81 7.14 -2.56
C ILE A 230 -8.36 6.67 -2.55
N GLN A 231 -7.94 6.03 -3.65
CA GLN A 231 -6.59 5.53 -3.82
C GLN A 231 -5.62 6.69 -4.06
N HIS A 232 -4.37 6.54 -3.55
CA HIS A 232 -3.19 7.41 -3.80
C HIS A 232 -3.55 8.89 -4.07
N ILE A 233 -4.30 9.52 -3.16
CA ILE A 233 -4.70 10.93 -3.32
C ILE A 233 -3.47 11.84 -3.40
N THR A 234 -3.47 12.82 -4.34
CA THR A 234 -2.29 13.63 -4.61
C THR A 234 -2.50 15.13 -4.50
N THR A 235 -3.75 15.61 -4.48
CA THR A 235 -4.05 17.05 -4.51
C THR A 235 -4.58 17.56 -3.18
N ALA A 236 -4.13 18.75 -2.76
CA ALA A 236 -4.64 19.43 -1.57
C ALA A 236 -6.15 19.60 -1.59
N LYS A 237 -6.72 19.90 -2.75
CA LYS A 237 -8.17 20.12 -2.90
C LYS A 237 -8.94 18.80 -2.85
N GLY A 238 -8.41 17.72 -3.43
CA GLY A 238 -8.98 16.37 -3.29
C GLY A 238 -9.03 15.93 -1.83
N LEU A 239 -7.94 16.13 -1.09
CA LEU A 239 -7.86 15.83 0.33
C LEU A 239 -8.89 16.63 1.15
N GLU A 240 -9.08 17.91 0.85
CA GLU A 240 -10.09 18.73 1.52
C GLU A 240 -11.52 18.24 1.24
N MET A 241 -11.80 17.67 0.05
CA MET A 241 -13.08 17.04 -0.25
C MET A 241 -13.31 15.78 0.61
N VAL A 242 -12.27 14.94 0.78
CA VAL A 242 -12.32 13.76 1.65
C VAL A 242 -12.54 14.18 3.10
N ARG A 243 -11.82 15.21 3.60
CA ARG A 243 -12.00 15.74 4.96
C ARG A 243 -13.46 16.13 5.22
N LYS A 244 -14.08 16.89 4.32
CA LYS A 244 -15.48 17.30 4.42
C LYS A 244 -16.45 16.13 4.35
N ALA A 245 -16.16 15.13 3.54
CA ALA A 245 -16.97 13.91 3.47
C ALA A 245 -16.95 13.15 4.81
N LYS A 246 -15.76 12.99 5.42
CA LYS A 246 -15.59 12.37 6.74
C LYS A 246 -16.29 13.18 7.85
N GLU A 247 -16.14 14.50 7.87
CA GLU A 247 -16.86 15.39 8.80
C GLU A 247 -18.38 15.29 8.67
N SER A 248 -18.88 14.98 7.47
CA SER A 248 -20.30 14.75 7.20
C SER A 248 -20.78 13.34 7.58
N GLY A 249 -19.87 12.49 8.09
CA GLY A 249 -20.16 11.11 8.50
C GLY A 249 -20.31 10.12 7.34
N LEU A 250 -19.81 10.44 6.15
CA LEU A 250 -19.82 9.51 5.03
C LEU A 250 -18.73 8.43 5.23
N PRO A 251 -18.97 7.18 4.80
CA PRO A 251 -17.99 6.10 4.87
C PRO A 251 -16.92 6.25 3.76
N VAL A 252 -16.14 7.31 3.86
CA VAL A 252 -15.06 7.65 2.91
C VAL A 252 -13.74 7.59 3.64
N THR A 253 -12.77 6.90 3.05
CA THR A 253 -11.36 6.85 3.49
C THR A 253 -10.44 7.19 2.33
N CYS A 254 -9.17 7.47 2.60
CA CYS A 254 -8.17 7.69 1.56
C CYS A 254 -6.78 7.22 1.97
N GLU A 255 -5.96 6.97 0.97
CA GLU A 255 -4.55 6.60 1.13
C GLU A 255 -3.61 7.58 0.43
N VAL A 256 -2.37 7.63 0.90
CA VAL A 256 -1.27 8.35 0.25
C VAL A 256 -0.09 7.43 0.06
N THR A 257 0.80 7.78 -0.87
CA THR A 257 2.03 7.03 -1.08
C THR A 257 3.26 7.84 -0.64
N PRO A 258 4.36 7.19 -0.23
CA PRO A 258 5.59 7.89 0.10
C PRO A 258 6.13 8.77 -1.03
N HIS A 259 5.96 8.35 -2.28
CA HIS A 259 6.43 9.17 -3.40
C HIS A 259 5.59 10.44 -3.60
N HIS A 260 4.28 10.45 -3.30
CA HIS A 260 3.49 11.68 -3.33
C HIS A 260 3.69 12.56 -2.08
N LEU A 261 4.13 11.98 -0.96
CA LEU A 261 4.47 12.74 0.24
C LEU A 261 5.84 13.42 0.15
N PHE A 262 6.85 12.74 -0.44
CA PHE A 262 8.26 13.16 -0.31
C PHE A 262 8.94 13.55 -1.62
N LEU A 263 8.29 13.32 -2.77
CA LEU A 263 8.74 13.82 -4.07
C LEU A 263 7.72 14.82 -4.62
N THR A 264 8.20 15.76 -5.42
CA THR A 264 7.37 16.76 -6.10
C THR A 264 7.72 16.80 -7.58
N GLU A 265 6.92 17.52 -8.38
CA GLU A 265 7.19 17.75 -9.80
C GLU A 265 8.57 18.39 -10.04
N ASP A 266 9.15 19.08 -9.04
CA ASP A 266 10.48 19.70 -9.13
C ASP A 266 11.62 18.67 -9.21
N ALA A 267 11.37 17.41 -8.83
CA ALA A 267 12.32 16.31 -9.00
C ALA A 267 12.55 15.95 -10.48
N LEU A 268 11.63 16.32 -11.38
CA LEU A 268 11.77 16.11 -12.81
C LEU A 268 12.71 17.15 -13.41
N THR A 269 13.78 16.65 -14.04
CA THR A 269 14.82 17.48 -14.68
C THR A 269 14.84 17.30 -16.19
N ASP A 270 15.77 17.99 -16.85
CA ASP A 270 16.05 17.85 -18.30
C ASP A 270 16.62 16.45 -18.66
N ALA A 271 16.90 15.59 -17.66
CA ALA A 271 17.31 14.21 -17.87
C ALA A 271 16.13 13.26 -18.12
N TYR A 272 14.89 13.73 -17.89
CA TYR A 272 13.65 12.98 -18.14
C TYR A 272 13.64 11.62 -17.44
N GLU A 273 13.89 11.61 -16.12
CA GLU A 273 13.99 10.40 -15.30
C GLU A 273 12.67 9.62 -15.28
N THR A 274 12.60 8.53 -16.02
CA THR A 274 11.37 7.73 -16.18
C THR A 274 10.93 7.06 -14.89
N ASN A 275 11.83 6.84 -13.92
CA ASN A 275 11.47 6.31 -12.61
C ASN A 275 10.60 7.30 -11.77
N LEU A 276 10.56 8.58 -12.16
CA LEU A 276 9.68 9.59 -11.54
C LEU A 276 8.32 9.71 -12.25
N LYS A 277 8.09 8.91 -13.30
CA LYS A 277 6.80 8.87 -14.01
C LYS A 277 5.83 7.95 -13.29
N VAL A 278 4.87 8.53 -12.57
CA VAL A 278 3.85 7.82 -11.77
C VAL A 278 2.45 8.30 -12.13
N ASN A 279 1.44 7.51 -11.83
CA ASN A 279 0.02 7.79 -12.05
C ASN A 279 -0.77 7.63 -10.74
N PRO A 280 -1.34 8.71 -10.14
CA PRO A 280 -1.27 10.11 -10.61
C PRO A 280 0.16 10.69 -10.56
N PRO A 281 0.42 11.82 -11.27
CA PRO A 281 1.77 12.38 -11.32
C PRO A 281 2.18 13.03 -10.00
N LEU A 282 3.49 13.12 -9.76
CA LEU A 282 4.06 13.93 -8.69
C LEU A 282 3.54 15.37 -8.82
N ARG A 283 2.97 15.91 -7.75
CA ARG A 283 2.34 17.23 -7.71
C ARG A 283 3.29 18.30 -7.19
N THR A 284 2.74 19.46 -6.89
CA THR A 284 3.48 20.60 -6.36
C THR A 284 3.93 20.38 -4.91
N ALA A 285 4.93 21.16 -4.46
CA ALA A 285 5.33 21.15 -3.05
C ALA A 285 4.20 21.58 -2.10
N ALA A 286 3.25 22.40 -2.58
CA ALA A 286 2.08 22.79 -1.78
C ALA A 286 1.11 21.62 -1.59
N ASP A 287 0.92 20.78 -2.62
CA ASP A 287 0.11 19.56 -2.54
C ASP A 287 0.76 18.55 -1.58
N ALA A 288 2.06 18.28 -1.75
CA ALA A 288 2.79 17.36 -0.85
C ALA A 288 2.72 17.82 0.62
N ALA A 289 2.88 19.13 0.88
CA ALA A 289 2.74 19.68 2.23
C ALA A 289 1.32 19.50 2.80
N ALA A 290 0.28 19.66 1.97
CA ALA A 290 -1.10 19.43 2.39
C ALA A 290 -1.37 17.95 2.70
N LEU A 291 -0.79 17.02 1.94
CA LEU A 291 -0.88 15.58 2.22
C LEU A 291 -0.21 15.23 3.55
N ILE A 292 0.97 15.78 3.85
CA ILE A 292 1.66 15.59 5.14
C ILE A 292 0.80 16.11 6.30
N GLU A 293 0.18 17.30 6.17
CA GLU A 293 -0.77 17.80 7.19
C GLU A 293 -2.00 16.87 7.29
N GLY A 294 -2.46 16.28 6.19
CA GLY A 294 -3.56 15.30 6.21
C GLY A 294 -3.20 13.98 6.90
N VAL A 295 -1.95 13.55 6.82
CA VAL A 295 -1.44 12.41 7.62
C VAL A 295 -1.46 12.77 9.10
N LYS A 296 -0.98 13.96 9.45
CA LYS A 296 -0.87 14.44 10.83
C LYS A 296 -2.24 14.67 11.50
N ASP A 297 -3.23 15.17 10.77
CA ASP A 297 -4.56 15.49 11.32
C ASP A 297 -5.56 14.32 11.25
N GLY A 298 -5.15 13.16 10.69
CA GLY A 298 -5.96 11.96 10.57
C GLY A 298 -7.00 12.00 9.43
N THR A 299 -6.85 12.94 8.50
CA THR A 299 -7.66 12.93 7.25
C THR A 299 -7.27 11.78 6.35
N VAL A 300 -5.97 11.49 6.25
CA VAL A 300 -5.42 10.32 5.58
C VAL A 300 -5.53 9.11 6.49
N ASP A 301 -6.04 8.01 5.97
CA ASP A 301 -6.28 6.77 6.74
C ASP A 301 -5.17 5.75 6.60
N ALA A 302 -4.49 5.70 5.44
CA ALA A 302 -3.44 4.72 5.20
C ALA A 302 -2.27 5.28 4.41
N ILE A 303 -1.07 4.75 4.70
CA ILE A 303 0.11 4.93 3.87
C ILE A 303 0.38 3.61 3.15
N VAL A 304 0.34 3.65 1.82
CA VAL A 304 0.50 2.51 0.93
C VAL A 304 1.65 2.76 -0.04
N THR A 305 2.10 1.75 -0.77
CA THR A 305 3.23 1.97 -1.66
C THR A 305 2.86 2.29 -3.10
N ASP A 306 1.72 1.84 -3.58
CA ASP A 306 1.46 1.73 -5.03
C ASP A 306 2.68 1.10 -5.71
N HIS A 307 3.16 -0.01 -5.14
CA HIS A 307 4.28 -0.75 -5.72
C HIS A 307 3.93 -1.19 -7.14
N ALA A 308 4.45 -0.45 -8.12
CA ALA A 308 4.14 -0.63 -9.54
C ALA A 308 5.40 -0.97 -10.35
N PRO A 309 5.85 -2.24 -10.29
CA PRO A 309 7.07 -2.70 -10.92
C PRO A 309 6.96 -2.73 -12.45
N HIS A 310 8.07 -2.36 -13.11
CA HIS A 310 8.23 -2.41 -14.55
C HIS A 310 9.61 -2.93 -14.93
N ALA A 311 9.68 -3.66 -16.04
CA ALA A 311 10.94 -4.18 -16.54
C ALA A 311 11.91 -3.04 -16.93
N ALA A 312 13.21 -3.26 -16.72
CA ALA A 312 14.24 -2.24 -16.97
C ALA A 312 14.18 -1.68 -18.41
N TRP A 313 13.91 -2.53 -19.40
CA TRP A 313 13.79 -2.10 -20.80
C TRP A 313 12.55 -1.25 -21.08
N GLU A 314 11.47 -1.36 -20.28
CA GLU A 314 10.29 -0.51 -20.38
C GLU A 314 10.59 0.90 -19.85
N LYS A 315 11.29 0.98 -18.72
CA LYS A 315 11.71 2.25 -18.11
C LYS A 315 12.89 2.92 -18.85
N ALA A 316 13.64 2.18 -19.67
CA ALA A 316 14.72 2.72 -20.50
C ALA A 316 14.21 3.39 -21.79
N ARG A 317 12.89 3.42 -22.04
CA ARG A 317 12.29 4.11 -23.18
C ARG A 317 12.29 5.63 -22.95
N GLU A 318 12.00 6.38 -24.02
CA GLU A 318 11.72 7.81 -23.91
C GLU A 318 10.60 8.05 -22.89
N PHE A 319 10.64 9.18 -22.18
CA PHE A 319 9.74 9.46 -21.07
C PHE A 319 8.26 9.31 -21.47
N GLU A 320 7.86 9.78 -22.64
CA GLU A 320 6.48 9.66 -23.14
C GLU A 320 6.04 8.21 -23.31
N LEU A 321 6.96 7.33 -23.71
CA LEU A 321 6.69 5.92 -24.01
C LEU A 321 6.95 4.99 -22.82
N ALA A 322 7.63 5.45 -21.80
CA ALA A 322 7.84 4.70 -20.57
C ALA A 322 6.53 4.55 -19.79
N PRO A 323 6.25 3.38 -19.21
CA PRO A 323 5.05 3.18 -18.39
C PRO A 323 5.11 3.98 -17.10
N PHE A 324 3.95 4.33 -16.57
CA PHE A 324 3.78 4.92 -15.24
C PHE A 324 4.02 3.89 -14.15
N GLY A 325 4.63 4.30 -13.04
CA GLY A 325 4.81 3.50 -11.84
C GLY A 325 6.23 3.46 -11.34
N MET A 326 6.38 3.26 -10.03
CA MET A 326 7.64 2.98 -9.35
C MET A 326 7.47 1.89 -8.29
N THR A 327 8.59 1.26 -7.90
CA THR A 327 8.61 0.31 -6.78
C THR A 327 8.63 1.06 -5.45
N GLY A 328 7.93 0.56 -4.43
CA GLY A 328 7.80 1.24 -3.14
C GLY A 328 7.93 0.34 -1.91
N LEU A 329 7.62 -0.97 -2.00
CA LEU A 329 7.55 -1.88 -0.84
C LEU A 329 8.81 -1.84 0.05
N GLU A 330 9.99 -1.89 -0.55
CA GLU A 330 11.26 -2.02 0.18
C GLU A 330 11.82 -0.69 0.73
N THR A 331 11.16 0.43 0.41
CA THR A 331 11.59 1.76 0.86
C THR A 331 10.58 2.45 1.77
N SER A 332 9.31 2.02 1.76
CA SER A 332 8.19 2.70 2.42
C SER A 332 8.42 2.90 3.92
N LEU A 333 8.74 1.84 4.67
CA LEU A 333 8.99 1.91 6.11
C LEU A 333 10.12 2.90 6.44
N GLY A 334 11.26 2.81 5.74
CA GLY A 334 12.39 3.72 5.94
C GLY A 334 12.04 5.17 5.61
N LEU A 335 11.27 5.41 4.55
CA LEU A 335 10.80 6.75 4.17
C LEU A 335 9.87 7.35 5.22
N VAL A 336 8.92 6.58 5.75
CA VAL A 336 8.00 7.02 6.81
C VAL A 336 8.75 7.30 8.10
N LEU A 337 9.63 6.40 8.53
CA LEU A 337 10.45 6.60 9.74
C LEU A 337 11.33 7.85 9.62
N THR A 338 12.00 8.03 8.48
CA THR A 338 12.92 9.17 8.25
C THR A 338 12.19 10.51 8.15
N ASN A 339 11.06 10.56 7.43
CA ASN A 339 10.46 11.83 7.06
C ASN A 339 9.23 12.23 7.88
N LEU A 340 8.60 11.28 8.58
CA LEU A 340 7.42 11.58 9.42
C LEU A 340 7.69 11.33 10.90
N VAL A 341 8.29 10.19 11.26
CA VAL A 341 8.47 9.81 12.66
C VAL A 341 9.68 10.54 13.29
N GLU A 342 10.85 10.53 12.65
CA GLU A 342 12.07 11.16 13.20
C GLU A 342 11.89 12.68 13.43
N PRO A 343 11.27 13.45 12.52
CA PRO A 343 10.98 14.87 12.75
C PRO A 343 9.80 15.11 13.71
N GLY A 344 9.10 14.07 14.17
CA GLY A 344 7.97 14.17 15.11
C GLY A 344 6.69 14.74 14.48
N ILE A 345 6.46 14.52 13.20
CA ILE A 345 5.21 14.86 12.52
C ILE A 345 4.11 13.91 12.98
N ILE A 346 4.44 12.61 13.07
CA ILE A 346 3.63 11.55 13.68
C ILE A 346 4.51 10.77 14.67
N ASP A 347 3.90 10.01 15.56
CA ASP A 347 4.63 9.08 16.41
C ASP A 347 4.60 7.63 15.84
N LEU A 348 5.24 6.70 16.56
CA LEU A 348 5.27 5.30 16.12
C LEU A 348 3.90 4.62 16.22
N SER A 349 3.04 5.05 17.12
CA SER A 349 1.67 4.54 17.24
C SER A 349 0.83 4.94 16.03
N ASP A 350 0.93 6.20 15.61
CA ASP A 350 0.29 6.71 14.40
C ASP A 350 0.77 5.95 13.15
N MET A 351 2.10 5.68 13.08
CA MET A 351 2.66 4.89 11.96
C MET A 351 2.05 3.48 11.94
N VAL A 352 1.90 2.82 13.10
CA VAL A 352 1.29 1.50 13.18
C VAL A 352 -0.18 1.54 12.74
N ASP A 353 -0.93 2.58 13.14
CA ASP A 353 -2.30 2.77 12.68
C ASP A 353 -2.36 2.90 11.15
N LEU A 354 -1.53 3.76 10.56
CA LEU A 354 -1.53 4.07 9.13
C LEU A 354 -1.03 2.91 8.23
N MET A 355 -0.18 2.03 8.75
CA MET A 355 0.48 0.99 7.95
C MET A 355 0.11 -0.45 8.36
N ALA A 356 -0.59 -0.65 9.47
CA ALA A 356 -0.98 -1.99 9.93
C ALA A 356 -2.47 -2.11 10.26
N VAL A 357 -3.01 -1.18 11.05
CA VAL A 357 -4.38 -1.28 11.60
C VAL A 357 -5.40 -0.82 10.57
N ALA A 358 -5.35 0.43 10.14
CA ALA A 358 -6.32 1.02 9.23
C ALA A 358 -6.41 0.30 7.87
N PRO A 359 -5.29 -0.14 7.23
CA PRO A 359 -5.38 -0.96 6.01
C PRO A 359 -6.20 -2.25 6.21
N ARG A 360 -6.06 -2.92 7.37
CA ARG A 360 -6.86 -4.12 7.68
C ARG A 360 -8.32 -3.79 7.85
N ASP A 361 -8.63 -2.72 8.59
CA ASP A 361 -10.00 -2.30 8.85
C ASP A 361 -10.72 -1.88 7.57
N ILE A 362 -10.06 -1.12 6.70
CA ILE A 362 -10.61 -0.68 5.40
C ILE A 362 -10.92 -1.89 4.50
N LEU A 363 -10.02 -2.86 4.45
CA LEU A 363 -10.20 -4.09 3.65
C LEU A 363 -11.16 -5.10 4.32
N GLY A 364 -11.60 -4.86 5.56
CA GLY A 364 -12.43 -5.78 6.32
C GLY A 364 -11.74 -7.11 6.61
N LEU A 365 -10.44 -7.06 6.90
CA LEU A 365 -9.64 -8.21 7.31
C LEU A 365 -9.73 -8.43 8.82
N GLU A 366 -9.44 -9.65 9.26
CA GLU A 366 -9.36 -9.95 10.69
C GLU A 366 -8.25 -9.10 11.35
N PRO A 367 -8.54 -8.46 12.51
CA PRO A 367 -7.55 -7.67 13.20
C PRO A 367 -6.39 -8.54 13.70
N VAL A 368 -5.18 -8.01 13.59
CA VAL A 368 -3.95 -8.62 14.15
C VAL A 368 -3.50 -7.71 15.28
N LYS A 369 -3.35 -8.30 16.48
CA LYS A 369 -2.98 -7.57 17.70
C LYS A 369 -1.81 -8.26 18.40
N ILE A 370 -0.98 -7.50 19.08
CA ILE A 370 0.03 -8.07 19.97
C ILE A 370 -0.63 -8.43 21.32
N ALA A 371 -1.45 -9.46 21.28
CA ALA A 371 -2.21 -9.96 22.43
C ALA A 371 -2.36 -11.47 22.39
N GLU A 372 -2.56 -12.09 23.54
CA GLU A 372 -2.74 -13.54 23.67
C GLU A 372 -3.88 -14.05 22.78
N GLY A 373 -3.62 -15.12 22.04
CA GLY A 373 -4.55 -15.80 21.14
C GLY A 373 -4.60 -15.23 19.73
N SER A 374 -4.03 -14.03 19.49
CA SER A 374 -3.92 -13.44 18.14
C SER A 374 -2.97 -14.24 17.25
N VAL A 375 -3.22 -14.23 15.94
CA VAL A 375 -2.26 -14.76 14.97
C VAL A 375 -0.95 -13.97 15.07
N ALA A 376 0.17 -14.67 14.99
CA ALA A 376 1.49 -14.06 15.07
C ALA A 376 1.97 -13.56 13.70
N ASP A 377 1.26 -12.57 13.14
CA ASP A 377 1.72 -11.75 12.02
C ASP A 377 2.41 -10.52 12.64
N ILE A 378 3.73 -10.49 12.61
CA ILE A 378 4.55 -9.54 13.38
C ILE A 378 5.60 -8.91 12.48
N THR A 379 5.79 -7.61 12.61
CA THR A 379 6.91 -6.88 12.00
C THR A 379 7.84 -6.39 13.10
N VAL A 380 9.15 -6.64 12.93
CA VAL A 380 10.21 -6.09 13.77
C VAL A 380 11.13 -5.22 12.91
N PHE A 381 11.43 -4.02 13.38
CA PHE A 381 12.37 -3.13 12.70
C PHE A 381 13.35 -2.49 13.68
N ASP A 382 14.53 -2.14 13.18
CA ASP A 382 15.50 -1.34 13.91
C ASP A 382 15.38 0.12 13.47
N PRO A 383 14.88 1.04 14.34
CA PRO A 383 14.67 2.43 13.98
C PRO A 383 15.99 3.23 13.88
N SER A 384 17.11 2.65 14.29
CA SER A 384 18.41 3.34 14.36
C SER A 384 19.32 3.09 13.15
N VAL A 385 19.03 2.05 12.36
CA VAL A 385 19.85 1.69 11.19
C VAL A 385 19.79 2.80 10.14
N GLU A 386 20.95 3.35 9.78
CA GLU A 386 21.11 4.26 8.66
C GLU A 386 21.58 3.47 7.43
N TRP A 387 20.94 3.70 6.30
CA TRP A 387 21.24 3.00 5.06
C TRP A 387 20.95 3.87 3.85
N THR A 388 21.52 3.50 2.70
CA THR A 388 21.27 4.18 1.42
C THR A 388 20.54 3.24 0.50
N VAL A 389 19.48 3.71 -0.14
CA VAL A 389 18.69 2.91 -1.09
C VAL A 389 19.57 2.51 -2.28
N ALA A 390 19.78 1.23 -2.46
CA ALA A 390 20.56 0.66 -3.55
C ALA A 390 19.74 -0.40 -4.30
N VAL A 391 19.82 -0.40 -5.63
CA VAL A 391 19.07 -1.35 -6.47
C VAL A 391 19.46 -2.80 -6.24
N ASP A 392 20.72 -3.03 -5.86
CA ASP A 392 21.26 -4.37 -5.57
C ASP A 392 20.68 -4.99 -4.29
N ASP A 393 20.03 -4.19 -3.45
CA ASP A 393 19.36 -4.64 -2.21
C ASP A 393 17.91 -5.09 -2.45
N PHE A 394 17.33 -4.86 -3.64
CA PHE A 394 15.93 -5.15 -3.91
C PHE A 394 15.68 -6.62 -4.23
N TYR A 395 14.67 -7.19 -3.58
CA TYR A 395 14.12 -8.51 -3.88
C TYR A 395 13.03 -8.49 -4.95
N SER A 396 12.44 -7.31 -5.24
CA SER A 396 11.61 -7.10 -6.42
C SER A 396 12.40 -7.36 -7.69
N LYS A 397 11.76 -7.94 -8.71
CA LYS A 397 12.38 -8.05 -10.05
C LYS A 397 12.66 -6.70 -10.68
N ALA A 398 11.87 -5.70 -10.31
CA ALA A 398 11.95 -4.36 -10.85
C ALA A 398 12.76 -3.44 -9.95
N HIS A 399 13.52 -2.55 -10.58
CA HIS A 399 14.40 -1.60 -9.89
C HIS A 399 14.03 -0.14 -10.18
N ASN A 400 12.79 0.10 -10.62
CA ASN A 400 12.29 1.43 -10.99
C ASN A 400 11.84 2.25 -9.79
N SER A 401 12.75 2.53 -8.87
CA SER A 401 12.51 3.40 -7.71
C SER A 401 13.02 4.83 -7.95
N GLY A 402 12.21 5.83 -7.56
CA GLY A 402 12.60 7.24 -7.53
C GLY A 402 13.48 7.60 -6.33
N PHE A 403 13.72 6.67 -5.40
CA PHE A 403 14.47 6.91 -4.17
C PHE A 403 15.87 6.32 -4.15
N VAL A 404 16.35 5.77 -5.27
CA VAL A 404 17.72 5.24 -5.35
C VAL A 404 18.74 6.31 -4.99
N GLY A 405 19.64 6.00 -4.07
CA GLY A 405 20.66 6.93 -3.55
C GLY A 405 20.19 7.78 -2.37
N CYS A 406 18.92 7.73 -1.97
CA CYS A 406 18.45 8.42 -0.78
C CYS A 406 18.97 7.74 0.49
N ALA A 407 19.41 8.55 1.46
CA ALA A 407 19.76 8.09 2.79
C ALA A 407 18.48 7.97 3.63
N LEU A 408 18.26 6.81 4.21
CA LEU A 408 17.10 6.50 5.04
C LEU A 408 17.54 6.00 6.41
N LYS A 409 16.62 6.09 7.37
CA LYS A 409 16.77 5.59 8.73
C LYS A 409 15.64 4.65 9.07
N GLY A 410 15.98 3.54 9.71
CA GLY A 410 15.04 2.49 10.05
C GLY A 410 14.86 1.46 8.93
N ARG A 411 14.89 0.19 9.30
CA ARG A 411 14.75 -0.94 8.37
C ARG A 411 14.12 -2.14 9.07
N ALA A 412 13.25 -2.87 8.37
CA ALA A 412 12.74 -4.13 8.86
C ALA A 412 13.88 -5.13 9.04
N THR A 413 13.87 -5.84 10.14
CA THR A 413 14.88 -6.87 10.46
C THR A 413 14.29 -8.25 10.52
N ASP A 414 13.04 -8.37 10.97
CA ASP A 414 12.37 -9.66 11.08
C ASP A 414 10.88 -9.50 10.76
N VAL A 415 10.33 -10.47 10.04
CA VAL A 415 8.91 -10.54 9.70
C VAL A 415 8.44 -11.97 9.96
N PHE A 416 7.33 -12.08 10.69
CA PHE A 416 6.69 -13.36 10.98
C PHE A 416 5.27 -13.36 10.41
N VAL A 417 4.92 -14.42 9.70
CA VAL A 417 3.59 -14.64 9.15
C VAL A 417 3.03 -15.94 9.71
N GLY A 418 2.00 -15.85 10.54
CA GLY A 418 1.48 -17.01 11.26
C GLY A 418 2.54 -17.66 12.15
N GLY A 419 3.46 -16.87 12.73
CA GLY A 419 4.55 -17.32 13.57
C GLY A 419 5.76 -17.92 12.84
N GLU A 420 5.73 -18.01 11.52
CA GLU A 420 6.85 -18.46 10.71
C GLU A 420 7.67 -17.25 10.23
N ALA A 421 8.98 -17.28 10.40
CA ALA A 421 9.86 -16.21 9.93
C ALA A 421 9.95 -16.22 8.40
N THR A 422 9.63 -15.11 7.77
CA THR A 422 9.80 -14.87 6.32
C THR A 422 10.95 -13.91 6.03
N LEU A 423 11.26 -13.04 7.00
CA LEU A 423 12.50 -12.25 7.06
C LEU A 423 13.17 -12.53 8.41
N CYS A 424 14.48 -12.71 8.41
CA CYS A 424 15.27 -12.92 9.64
C CYS A 424 16.60 -12.19 9.51
N ASP A 425 16.90 -11.30 10.47
CA ASP A 425 18.11 -10.47 10.49
C ASP A 425 18.36 -9.73 9.14
N GLY A 426 17.28 -9.25 8.52
CA GLY A 426 17.30 -8.50 7.27
C GLY A 426 17.46 -9.35 6.00
N ALA A 427 17.44 -10.67 6.10
CA ALA A 427 17.51 -11.58 4.95
C ALA A 427 16.22 -12.40 4.81
N ILE A 428 15.77 -12.59 3.57
CA ILE A 428 14.61 -13.45 3.27
C ILE A 428 14.92 -14.91 3.65
N VAL A 429 14.01 -15.53 4.39
CA VAL A 429 14.05 -16.96 4.69
C VAL A 429 13.48 -17.72 3.50
N GLU A 430 14.27 -18.61 2.90
CA GLU A 430 13.87 -19.38 1.72
C GLU A 430 12.91 -20.56 2.02
#